data_ddd3dcec029ef72e719e960982ea5902
#
_entry.id   ddd3dcec029ef72e719e960982ea5902
#
_cell.length_a   1.000
_cell.length_b   1.000
_cell.length_c   1.000
_cell.angle_alpha   90.00
_cell.angle_beta   90.00
_cell.angle_gamma   90.00
#
_symmetry.space_group_name_H-M   'P 1'
#
loop_
_entity.id
_entity.type
_entity.pdbx_description
1 polymer ?
#
loop_
_entity_poly.entity_id
_entity_poly.type
_entity_poly.pdbx_seq_one_letter_code
_entity_poly.pdbx_strand_id
1 'polypeptide(L)'
;MGQTMLGREMFCCLTILKSKSGDKMRYGSYMINKTLGGLIVAIFFLYNSPLISLEKKEDLAEIKRIERYLNDITTLKSSFIQISSNGERLDGDIFISRPGRLRVQYEPSSPVLLVANGSTLTYVDWELEEISYIPTSETPLRVLIAPRIELDQFFKLGELERGLGTLAITLYDSEDESSGSFKLLFADKPLQLKQWFLKDATGTSVKISLLDVERELELKDDLFTVDPFLFEKIKDK
;
A
#
# COMPACT_ATOMS: atom_id res chain seq x y z
N MET A 1 12.08 -31.16 4.05
CA MET A 1 11.51 -30.34 5.13
C MET A 1 11.92 -28.89 4.87
N GLY A 2 11.33 -28.25 3.87
CA GLY A 2 11.52 -26.86 3.47
C GLY A 2 10.13 -26.29 3.23
N GLN A 3 9.36 -26.13 4.32
CA GLN A 3 7.97 -25.69 4.24
C GLN A 3 7.92 -24.15 4.15
N THR A 4 7.52 -23.66 2.98
CA THR A 4 6.42 -22.68 2.80
C THR A 4 6.40 -21.51 3.79
N MET A 5 7.47 -20.73 3.84
CA MET A 5 7.43 -19.37 4.39
C MET A 5 6.75 -18.38 3.39
N LEU A 6 6.72 -18.71 2.10
CA LEU A 6 6.23 -17.87 1.01
C LEU A 6 4.81 -17.35 1.22
N GLY A 7 3.87 -18.24 1.50
CA GLY A 7 2.46 -17.86 1.68
C GLY A 7 2.24 -17.04 2.96
N ARG A 8 2.99 -17.33 4.02
CA ARG A 8 2.84 -16.64 5.32
C ARG A 8 3.41 -15.23 5.32
N GLU A 9 4.55 -14.98 4.68
CA GLU A 9 5.14 -13.64 4.60
C GLU A 9 4.33 -12.71 3.70
N MET A 10 3.81 -13.24 2.60
CA MET A 10 2.95 -12.47 1.69
C MET A 10 1.56 -12.22 2.30
N PHE A 11 0.99 -13.21 2.99
CA PHE A 11 -0.24 -13.07 3.76
C PHE A 11 -0.05 -12.10 4.93
N CYS A 12 1.10 -12.16 5.60
CA CYS A 12 1.50 -11.21 6.64
C CYS A 12 1.58 -9.79 6.07
N CYS A 13 2.25 -9.53 4.96
CA CYS A 13 2.31 -8.21 4.32
C CYS A 13 0.95 -7.67 3.88
N LEU A 14 -0.02 -8.52 3.55
CA LEU A 14 -1.37 -8.11 3.18
C LEU A 14 -2.30 -7.89 4.38
N THR A 15 -2.03 -8.58 5.51
CA THR A 15 -2.84 -8.51 6.75
C THR A 15 -2.29 -7.53 7.80
N ILE A 16 -1.18 -6.89 7.55
CA ILE A 16 -0.40 -6.08 8.50
C ILE A 16 -1.14 -4.87 9.06
N LEU A 17 -2.21 -4.43 8.42
CA LEU A 17 -3.01 -3.31 8.91
C LEU A 17 -4.20 -3.74 9.78
N LYS A 18 -4.16 -4.93 10.38
CA LYS A 18 -5.19 -5.37 11.31
C LYS A 18 -4.94 -4.78 12.69
N SER A 19 -5.57 -3.65 12.97
CA SER A 19 -5.61 -3.03 14.30
C SER A 19 -6.09 -4.03 15.35
N LYS A 20 -5.22 -4.38 16.31
CA LYS A 20 -5.65 -4.95 17.59
C LYS A 20 -6.21 -3.82 18.44
N SER A 21 -7.51 -3.67 18.44
CA SER A 21 -8.24 -2.87 19.44
C SER A 21 -7.91 -3.37 20.85
N GLY A 22 -7.41 -2.48 21.69
CA GLY A 22 -7.51 -2.59 23.12
C GLY A 22 -6.21 -2.56 23.91
N ASP A 23 -5.68 -1.36 24.20
CA ASP A 23 -5.31 -1.04 25.59
C ASP A 23 -5.16 0.48 25.76
N LYS A 24 -6.01 1.05 26.61
CA LYS A 24 -5.96 2.45 26.99
C LYS A 24 -4.88 2.63 28.07
N MET A 25 -3.73 3.17 27.71
CA MET A 25 -2.78 3.69 28.71
C MET A 25 -3.16 5.11 29.12
N ARG A 26 -3.40 5.27 30.43
CA ARG A 26 -3.67 6.54 31.10
C ARG A 26 -2.39 7.38 31.13
N TYR A 27 -2.43 8.55 30.52
CA TYR A 27 -1.40 9.57 30.73
C TYR A 27 -1.62 10.30 32.04
N GLY A 28 -0.62 10.20 32.91
CA GLY A 28 -0.54 10.99 34.15
C GLY A 28 -0.17 12.44 33.85
N SER A 29 -0.96 13.35 34.42
CA SER A 29 -0.73 14.80 34.37
C SER A 29 0.55 15.20 35.13
N TYR A 30 1.51 15.84 34.42
CA TYR A 30 2.63 16.50 35.06
C TYR A 30 2.33 18.00 35.18
N MET A 31 2.22 18.50 36.44
CA MET A 31 2.10 19.93 36.75
C MET A 31 3.48 20.58 36.67
N ILE A 32 3.62 21.58 35.82
CA ILE A 32 4.81 22.43 35.77
C ILE A 32 4.48 23.76 36.47
N ASN A 33 5.25 24.04 37.49
CA ASN A 33 5.19 25.25 38.31
C ASN A 33 5.66 26.49 37.54
N LYS A 34 4.91 27.60 37.69
CA LYS A 34 5.27 28.93 37.17
C LYS A 34 6.20 29.64 38.15
N THR A 35 7.38 30.10 37.70
CA THR A 35 8.02 31.31 38.27
C THR A 35 8.91 32.01 37.24
N LEU A 36 8.59 33.26 37.02
CA LEU A 36 9.38 34.47 36.74
C LEU A 36 10.60 34.40 35.81
N GLY A 37 10.50 35.09 34.67
CA GLY A 37 11.61 35.44 33.78
C GLY A 37 11.11 36.30 32.62
N GLY A 38 10.72 37.53 32.93
CA GLY A 38 10.20 38.45 31.91
C GLY A 38 11.31 39.12 31.08
N LEU A 39 10.96 39.48 29.85
CA LEU A 39 11.44 40.63 29.09
C LEU A 39 12.66 40.50 28.18
N ILE A 40 12.93 39.37 27.48
CA ILE A 40 13.85 39.36 26.28
C ILE A 40 13.36 38.43 25.14
N VAL A 41 12.08 38.15 25.01
CA VAL A 41 11.59 37.20 23.97
C VAL A 41 10.84 37.89 22.81
N ALA A 42 10.71 39.21 22.81
CA ALA A 42 9.83 39.90 21.86
C ALA A 42 10.41 40.22 20.46
N ILE A 43 11.70 39.97 20.19
CA ILE A 43 12.34 40.34 18.91
C ILE A 43 12.65 39.11 18.00
N PHE A 44 12.52 37.88 18.49
CA PHE A 44 12.81 36.66 17.69
C PHE A 44 11.60 36.10 16.91
N PHE A 45 10.41 36.66 17.08
CA PHE A 45 9.18 36.14 16.48
C PHE A 45 8.84 36.66 15.07
N LEU A 46 9.66 37.49 14.46
CA LEU A 46 9.33 38.13 13.17
C LEU A 46 10.02 37.50 11.94
N TYR A 47 10.82 36.43 12.08
CA TYR A 47 11.58 35.87 10.96
C TYR A 47 11.25 34.44 10.56
N ASN A 48 10.20 33.83 11.10
CA ASN A 48 9.96 32.39 10.88
C ASN A 48 8.60 32.05 10.25
N SER A 49 8.23 32.59 9.08
CA SER A 49 6.92 32.17 8.54
C SER A 49 6.75 31.98 7.04
N PRO A 50 7.59 32.34 6.09
CA PRO A 50 7.27 32.07 4.68
C PRO A 50 7.74 30.70 4.18
N LEU A 51 8.86 30.15 4.68
CA LEU A 51 9.45 28.93 4.13
C LEU A 51 8.63 27.67 4.40
N ILE A 52 8.18 27.47 5.63
CA ILE A 52 7.37 26.30 6.01
C ILE A 52 6.02 26.27 5.28
N SER A 53 5.44 27.43 5.01
CA SER A 53 4.17 27.54 4.28
C SER A 53 4.31 27.21 2.79
N LEU A 54 5.45 27.50 2.18
CA LEU A 54 5.73 27.21 0.77
C LEU A 54 5.95 25.71 0.55
N GLU A 55 6.77 25.06 1.37
CA GLU A 55 7.04 23.62 1.31
C GLU A 55 5.75 22.81 1.46
N LYS A 56 4.95 23.12 2.47
CA LYS A 56 3.64 22.46 2.69
C LYS A 56 2.67 22.64 1.53
N LYS A 57 2.71 23.77 0.84
CA LYS A 57 1.87 24.04 -0.33
C LYS A 57 2.34 23.26 -1.56
N GLU A 58 3.64 23.13 -1.74
CA GLU A 58 4.23 22.32 -2.81
C GLU A 58 3.94 20.83 -2.60
N ASP A 59 4.04 20.31 -1.37
CA ASP A 59 3.70 18.94 -1.04
C ASP A 59 2.23 18.63 -1.34
N LEU A 60 1.33 19.52 -0.99
CA LEU A 60 -0.09 19.35 -1.30
C LEU A 60 -0.36 19.32 -2.80
N ALA A 61 0.34 20.14 -3.58
CA ALA A 61 0.21 20.13 -5.05
C ALA A 61 0.71 18.82 -5.65
N GLU A 62 1.81 18.25 -5.13
CA GLU A 62 2.33 16.96 -5.56
C GLU A 62 1.41 15.81 -5.17
N ILE A 63 0.87 15.81 -3.96
CA ILE A 63 -0.11 14.81 -3.52
C ILE A 63 -1.32 14.82 -4.46
N LYS A 64 -1.87 15.99 -4.78
CA LYS A 64 -2.98 16.12 -5.73
C LYS A 64 -2.60 15.70 -7.15
N ARG A 65 -1.34 15.83 -7.55
CA ARG A 65 -0.83 15.31 -8.83
C ARG A 65 -0.78 13.79 -8.84
N ILE A 66 -0.32 13.17 -7.75
CA ILE A 66 -0.33 11.73 -7.55
C ILE A 66 -1.76 11.18 -7.57
N GLU A 67 -2.67 11.80 -6.81
CA GLU A 67 -4.08 11.39 -6.77
C GLU A 67 -4.74 11.46 -8.15
N ARG A 68 -4.52 12.52 -8.92
CA ARG A 68 -5.01 12.63 -10.30
C ARG A 68 -4.49 11.49 -11.16
N TYR A 69 -3.16 11.27 -11.16
CA TYR A 69 -2.54 10.18 -11.92
C TYR A 69 -3.14 8.82 -11.56
N LEU A 70 -3.27 8.53 -10.26
CA LEU A 70 -3.87 7.26 -9.81
C LEU A 70 -5.35 7.16 -10.18
N ASN A 71 -6.10 8.26 -10.13
CA ASN A 71 -7.52 8.30 -10.52
C ASN A 71 -7.73 8.14 -12.04
N ASP A 72 -6.77 8.56 -12.87
CA ASP A 72 -6.82 8.40 -14.32
C ASP A 72 -6.58 6.94 -14.77
N ILE A 73 -6.13 6.07 -13.86
CA ILE A 73 -5.98 4.63 -14.15
C ILE A 73 -7.34 3.95 -13.98
N THR A 74 -8.02 3.64 -15.08
CA THR A 74 -9.25 2.84 -15.08
C THR A 74 -8.94 1.36 -15.20
N THR A 75 -8.03 0.99 -16.11
CA THR A 75 -7.51 -0.36 -16.27
C THR A 75 -5.99 -0.32 -16.40
N LEU A 76 -5.34 -1.35 -15.86
CA LEU A 76 -3.89 -1.52 -15.94
C LEU A 76 -3.55 -3.00 -16.02
N LYS A 77 -2.59 -3.32 -16.86
CA LYS A 77 -1.87 -4.59 -16.88
C LYS A 77 -0.38 -4.30 -16.80
N SER A 78 0.34 -5.11 -16.03
CA SER A 78 1.79 -5.02 -15.94
C SER A 78 2.36 -6.36 -15.51
N SER A 79 3.47 -6.77 -16.07
CA SER A 79 4.32 -7.75 -15.41
C SER A 79 4.99 -7.09 -14.21
N PHE A 80 5.37 -7.88 -13.21
CA PHE A 80 6.06 -7.35 -12.04
C PHE A 80 7.16 -8.28 -11.53
N ILE A 81 8.12 -7.68 -10.83
CA ILE A 81 9.10 -8.39 -10.01
C ILE A 81 8.86 -8.02 -8.56
N GLN A 82 8.68 -9.00 -7.70
CA GLN A 82 8.62 -8.89 -6.27
C GLN A 82 9.95 -9.34 -5.66
N ILE A 83 10.46 -8.56 -4.71
CA ILE A 83 11.65 -8.90 -3.92
C ILE A 83 11.32 -8.69 -2.45
N SER A 84 11.41 -9.76 -1.67
CA SER A 84 11.23 -9.74 -0.22
C SER A 84 12.53 -9.44 0.52
N SER A 85 12.42 -9.01 1.79
CA SER A 85 13.59 -8.67 2.63
C SER A 85 14.53 -9.85 2.90
N ASN A 86 14.06 -11.10 2.77
CA ASN A 86 14.87 -12.32 2.83
C ASN A 86 15.66 -12.60 1.52
N GLY A 87 15.51 -11.75 0.50
CA GLY A 87 16.14 -11.87 -0.81
C GLY A 87 15.38 -12.75 -1.81
N GLU A 88 14.22 -13.26 -1.43
CA GLU A 88 13.40 -14.06 -2.33
C GLU A 88 12.84 -13.19 -3.44
N ARG A 89 12.86 -13.72 -4.67
CA ARG A 89 12.33 -13.10 -5.89
C ARG A 89 11.18 -13.92 -6.42
N LEU A 90 10.08 -13.23 -6.72
CA LEU A 90 8.92 -13.75 -7.43
C LEU A 90 8.61 -12.83 -8.61
N ASP A 91 8.15 -13.42 -9.71
CA ASP A 91 7.70 -12.71 -10.90
C ASP A 91 6.22 -13.04 -11.13
N GLY A 92 5.51 -12.18 -11.87
CA GLY A 92 4.10 -12.41 -12.18
C GLY A 92 3.47 -11.27 -12.94
N ASP A 93 2.15 -11.36 -13.09
CA ASP A 93 1.32 -10.36 -13.75
C ASP A 93 0.30 -9.76 -12.79
N ILE A 94 0.09 -8.45 -12.90
CA ILE A 94 -0.96 -7.73 -12.20
C ILE A 94 -1.96 -7.14 -13.20
N PHE A 95 -3.24 -7.28 -12.89
CA PHE A 95 -4.35 -6.71 -13.63
C PHE A 95 -5.20 -5.88 -12.67
N ILE A 96 -5.51 -4.67 -13.05
CA ILE A 96 -6.39 -3.77 -12.29
C ILE A 96 -7.51 -3.33 -13.21
N SER A 97 -8.74 -3.40 -12.73
CA SER A 97 -9.92 -2.85 -13.39
C SER A 97 -10.78 -2.15 -12.34
N ARG A 98 -10.69 -0.84 -12.29
CA ARG A 98 -11.41 -0.02 -11.31
C ARG A 98 -12.86 0.21 -11.72
N PRO A 99 -13.78 0.27 -10.72
CA PRO A 99 -13.52 0.14 -9.28
C PRO A 99 -13.44 -1.32 -8.81
N GLY A 100 -12.67 -1.57 -7.76
CA GLY A 100 -12.77 -2.74 -6.89
C GLY A 100 -12.14 -4.03 -7.41
N ARG A 101 -11.56 -4.07 -8.62
CA ARG A 101 -11.08 -5.31 -9.23
C ARG A 101 -9.56 -5.29 -9.38
N LEU A 102 -8.94 -6.37 -8.90
CA LEU A 102 -7.50 -6.61 -9.01
C LEU A 102 -7.27 -8.12 -9.12
N ARG A 103 -6.30 -8.52 -9.93
CA ARG A 103 -5.73 -9.86 -9.96
C ARG A 103 -4.22 -9.75 -9.90
N VAL A 104 -3.60 -10.51 -9.01
CA VAL A 104 -2.16 -10.73 -8.98
C VAL A 104 -1.92 -12.22 -9.16
N GLN A 105 -1.30 -12.57 -10.25
CA GLN A 105 -0.99 -13.94 -10.62
C GLN A 105 0.52 -14.09 -10.70
N TYR A 106 1.06 -14.95 -9.85
CA TYR A 106 2.49 -15.25 -9.86
C TYR A 106 2.81 -16.26 -10.95
N GLU A 107 4.08 -16.27 -11.40
CA GLU A 107 4.62 -17.28 -12.28
C GLU A 107 4.47 -18.69 -11.66
N PRO A 108 4.50 -19.78 -12.46
CA PRO A 108 4.25 -21.14 -11.97
C PRO A 108 5.13 -21.60 -10.80
N SER A 109 6.21 -20.88 -10.50
CA SER A 109 7.09 -21.13 -9.35
C SER A 109 6.44 -20.77 -8.00
N SER A 110 5.36 -19.97 -8.00
CA SER A 110 4.61 -19.63 -6.79
C SER A 110 3.17 -20.12 -6.89
N PRO A 111 2.71 -20.88 -5.89
CA PRO A 111 1.37 -21.45 -5.88
C PRO A 111 0.26 -20.46 -5.51
N VAL A 112 0.50 -19.15 -5.60
CA VAL A 112 -0.40 -18.13 -5.04
C VAL A 112 -1.10 -17.34 -6.12
N LEU A 113 -2.39 -17.04 -5.87
CA LEU A 113 -3.23 -16.15 -6.64
C LEU A 113 -3.98 -15.20 -5.70
N LEU A 114 -3.99 -13.91 -6.03
CA LEU A 114 -4.80 -12.89 -5.36
C LEU A 114 -5.84 -12.34 -6.32
N VAL A 115 -7.10 -12.31 -5.90
CA VAL A 115 -8.18 -11.71 -6.69
C VAL A 115 -9.05 -10.84 -5.80
N ALA A 116 -9.05 -9.54 -6.05
CA ALA A 116 -10.05 -8.64 -5.47
C ALA A 116 -11.24 -8.49 -6.42
N ASN A 117 -12.44 -8.57 -5.85
CA ASN A 117 -13.68 -8.28 -6.55
C ASN A 117 -14.63 -7.54 -5.61
N GLY A 118 -14.70 -6.21 -5.75
CA GLY A 118 -15.44 -5.34 -4.85
C GLY A 118 -14.79 -5.24 -3.47
N SER A 119 -15.51 -5.66 -2.43
CA SER A 119 -15.09 -5.53 -1.03
C SER A 119 -14.23 -6.68 -0.51
N THR A 120 -14.02 -7.72 -1.31
CA THR A 120 -13.33 -8.94 -0.88
C THR A 120 -12.10 -9.18 -1.73
N LEU A 121 -10.97 -9.43 -1.07
CA LEU A 121 -9.76 -10.00 -1.64
C LEU A 121 -9.74 -11.49 -1.33
N THR A 122 -9.74 -12.33 -2.36
CA THR A 122 -9.59 -13.77 -2.26
C THR A 122 -8.12 -14.12 -2.45
N TYR A 123 -7.55 -14.78 -1.47
CA TYR A 123 -6.22 -15.39 -1.50
C TYR A 123 -6.37 -16.88 -1.76
N VAL A 124 -5.71 -17.41 -2.76
CA VAL A 124 -5.69 -18.83 -3.09
C VAL A 124 -4.26 -19.33 -3.00
N ASP A 125 -4.04 -20.39 -2.24
CA ASP A 125 -2.79 -21.13 -2.18
C ASP A 125 -3.00 -22.53 -2.75
N TRP A 126 -2.40 -22.81 -3.90
CA TRP A 126 -2.54 -24.07 -4.59
C TRP A 126 -1.77 -25.22 -3.93
N GLU A 127 -0.69 -24.91 -3.19
CA GLU A 127 0.11 -25.92 -2.51
C GLU A 127 -0.56 -26.40 -1.23
N LEU A 128 -1.16 -25.44 -0.50
CA LEU A 128 -1.91 -25.74 0.73
C LEU A 128 -3.37 -26.15 0.47
N GLU A 129 -3.86 -26.04 -0.77
CA GLU A 129 -5.27 -26.20 -1.14
C GLU A 129 -6.19 -25.30 -0.28
N GLU A 130 -5.79 -24.06 -0.03
CA GLU A 130 -6.48 -23.14 0.86
C GLU A 130 -7.01 -21.91 0.10
N ILE A 131 -8.23 -21.49 0.47
CA ILE A 131 -8.82 -20.21 0.04
C ILE A 131 -9.14 -19.39 1.28
N SER A 132 -8.62 -18.15 1.31
CA SER A 132 -8.90 -17.21 2.38
C SER A 132 -9.52 -15.93 1.83
N TYR A 133 -10.43 -15.32 2.59
CA TYR A 133 -11.14 -14.11 2.22
C TYR A 133 -10.76 -12.97 3.16
N ILE A 134 -10.31 -11.85 2.61
CA ILE A 134 -9.87 -10.68 3.35
C ILE A 134 -10.68 -9.48 2.87
N PRO A 135 -11.23 -8.65 3.77
CA PRO A 135 -11.82 -7.38 3.36
C PRO A 135 -10.79 -6.50 2.64
N THR A 136 -11.11 -5.97 1.46
CA THR A 136 -10.19 -5.09 0.71
C THR A 136 -9.86 -3.83 1.49
N SER A 137 -10.76 -3.37 2.37
CA SER A 137 -10.54 -2.23 3.26
C SER A 137 -9.40 -2.43 4.26
N GLU A 138 -9.09 -3.68 4.59
CA GLU A 138 -8.01 -4.06 5.53
C GLU A 138 -6.65 -4.23 4.82
N THR A 139 -6.59 -4.00 3.51
CA THR A 139 -5.36 -4.15 2.73
C THR A 139 -4.87 -2.81 2.18
N PRO A 140 -3.55 -2.58 2.08
CA PRO A 140 -3.03 -1.37 1.44
C PRO A 140 -3.36 -1.30 -0.06
N LEU A 141 -3.72 -2.43 -0.69
CA LEU A 141 -4.12 -2.49 -2.10
C LEU A 141 -5.40 -1.71 -2.39
N ARG A 142 -6.20 -1.39 -1.35
CA ARG A 142 -7.40 -0.52 -1.49
C ARG A 142 -7.12 0.77 -2.26
N VAL A 143 -5.91 1.35 -2.11
CA VAL A 143 -5.54 2.57 -2.82
C VAL A 143 -5.47 2.39 -4.33
N LEU A 144 -5.18 1.18 -4.82
CA LEU A 144 -5.06 0.89 -6.24
C LEU A 144 -6.42 0.62 -6.90
N ILE A 145 -7.42 0.20 -6.12
CA ILE A 145 -8.72 -0.28 -6.63
C ILE A 145 -9.93 0.56 -6.18
N ALA A 146 -9.72 1.53 -5.30
CA ALA A 146 -10.80 2.41 -4.83
C ALA A 146 -11.51 3.11 -6.00
N PRO A 147 -12.84 3.34 -5.91
CA PRO A 147 -13.58 4.10 -6.93
C PRO A 147 -13.00 5.50 -7.14
N ARG A 148 -12.59 6.14 -6.06
CA ARG A 148 -11.90 7.44 -6.02
C ARG A 148 -10.77 7.37 -5.01
N ILE A 149 -9.60 7.85 -5.40
CA ILE A 149 -8.41 7.89 -4.57
C ILE A 149 -8.25 9.30 -4.02
N GLU A 150 -8.39 9.42 -2.71
CA GLU A 150 -8.03 10.56 -1.88
C GLU A 150 -7.16 9.97 -0.77
N LEU A 151 -5.84 10.16 -0.88
CA LEU A 151 -4.88 9.41 -0.08
C LEU A 151 -5.05 9.63 1.42
N ASP A 152 -5.40 10.86 1.81
CA ASP A 152 -5.64 11.25 3.19
C ASP A 152 -6.93 10.69 3.82
N GLN A 153 -7.84 10.16 3.01
CA GLN A 153 -9.02 9.43 3.51
C GLN A 153 -8.71 7.97 3.90
N PHE A 154 -7.67 7.40 3.31
CA PHE A 154 -7.32 6.01 3.52
C PHE A 154 -6.13 5.83 4.45
N PHE A 155 -5.24 6.82 4.48
CA PHE A 155 -3.94 6.73 5.13
C PHE A 155 -3.58 8.04 5.82
N LYS A 156 -2.73 7.94 6.84
CA LYS A 156 -1.95 9.07 7.29
C LYS A 156 -0.80 9.29 6.31
N LEU A 157 -0.72 10.51 5.76
CA LEU A 157 0.32 10.88 4.83
C LEU A 157 1.65 11.06 5.57
N GLY A 158 2.67 10.35 5.10
CA GLY A 158 4.04 10.45 5.59
C GLY A 158 4.89 11.36 4.71
N GLU A 159 6.16 11.03 4.59
CA GLU A 159 7.15 11.80 3.84
C GLU A 159 6.89 11.77 2.34
N LEU A 160 7.01 12.94 1.70
CA LEU A 160 7.05 13.11 0.25
C LEU A 160 8.50 13.34 -0.17
N GLU A 161 9.08 12.35 -0.85
CA GLU A 161 10.48 12.35 -1.26
C GLU A 161 10.61 12.74 -2.73
N ARG A 162 11.49 13.71 -3.01
CA ARG A 162 11.81 14.15 -4.37
C ARG A 162 13.24 13.75 -4.70
N GLY A 163 13.41 12.92 -5.74
CA GLY A 163 14.72 12.51 -6.25
C GLY A 163 14.98 13.06 -7.64
N LEU A 164 16.13 12.71 -8.21
CA LEU A 164 16.46 13.00 -9.60
C LEU A 164 15.57 12.17 -10.53
N GLY A 165 14.47 12.80 -11.02
CA GLY A 165 13.50 12.16 -11.89
C GLY A 165 12.56 11.18 -11.19
N THR A 166 12.46 11.25 -9.86
CA THR A 166 11.55 10.40 -9.06
C THR A 166 10.76 11.20 -8.04
N LEU A 167 9.57 10.72 -7.74
CA LEU A 167 8.70 11.23 -6.69
C LEU A 167 8.20 10.03 -5.88
N ALA A 168 8.27 10.09 -4.56
CA ALA A 168 7.73 9.01 -3.74
C ALA A 168 6.91 9.58 -2.58
N ILE A 169 5.88 8.84 -2.18
CA ILE A 169 5.07 9.15 -0.99
C ILE A 169 4.98 7.91 -0.10
N THR A 170 5.21 8.11 1.19
CA THR A 170 5.02 7.09 2.21
C THR A 170 3.66 7.29 2.88
N LEU A 171 2.94 6.20 3.06
CA LEU A 171 1.60 6.14 3.61
C LEU A 171 1.62 5.20 4.83
N TYR A 172 0.95 5.59 5.90
CA TYR A 172 0.82 4.80 7.12
C TYR A 172 -0.65 4.48 7.37
N ASP A 173 -0.91 3.46 8.15
CA ASP A 173 -2.26 3.22 8.63
C ASP A 173 -2.75 4.44 9.43
N SER A 174 -4.02 4.81 9.25
CA SER A 174 -4.59 5.99 9.90
C SER A 174 -4.83 5.80 11.40
N GLU A 175 -4.94 4.54 11.86
CA GLU A 175 -5.21 4.20 13.26
C GLU A 175 -3.93 3.80 14.01
N ASP A 176 -3.00 3.12 13.32
CA ASP A 176 -1.74 2.66 13.91
C ASP A 176 -0.56 2.76 12.94
N GLU A 177 0.19 3.85 13.03
CA GLU A 177 1.41 4.07 12.23
C GLU A 177 2.49 3.01 12.47
N SER A 178 2.49 2.35 13.63
CA SER A 178 3.47 1.33 13.96
C SER A 178 3.19 -0.01 13.29
N SER A 179 1.99 -0.21 12.74
CA SER A 179 1.59 -1.44 12.06
C SER A 179 2.35 -1.68 10.75
N GLY A 180 2.93 -0.63 10.15
CA GLY A 180 3.72 -0.72 8.93
C GLY A 180 3.60 0.50 8.04
N SER A 181 4.14 0.40 6.82
CA SER A 181 4.09 1.47 5.83
C SER A 181 3.89 0.95 4.42
N PHE A 182 3.25 1.77 3.60
CA PHE A 182 3.08 1.57 2.18
C PHE A 182 3.66 2.76 1.42
N LYS A 183 4.73 2.54 0.66
CA LYS A 183 5.39 3.60 -0.11
C LYS A 183 5.16 3.40 -1.61
N LEU A 184 4.73 4.46 -2.29
CA LEU A 184 4.59 4.50 -3.74
C LEU A 184 5.74 5.29 -4.34
N LEU A 185 6.41 4.74 -5.34
CA LEU A 185 7.50 5.38 -6.09
C LEU A 185 7.09 5.58 -7.54
N PHE A 186 7.22 6.79 -8.01
CA PHE A 186 6.92 7.20 -9.38
C PHE A 186 8.19 7.68 -10.09
N ALA A 187 8.27 7.44 -11.41
CA ALA A 187 9.03 8.33 -12.28
C ALA A 187 8.30 9.67 -12.28
N ASP A 188 9.06 10.80 -12.31
CA ASP A 188 8.44 12.12 -12.15
C ASP A 188 8.21 12.69 -13.57
N LYS A 189 8.50 12.90 -14.51
CA LYS A 189 8.15 13.58 -15.75
C LYS A 189 8.37 12.71 -17.00
N PRO A 190 7.34 12.01 -17.46
CA PRO A 190 5.95 12.00 -16.99
C PRO A 190 5.76 11.21 -15.71
N LEU A 191 4.75 11.59 -14.89
CA LEU A 191 4.44 10.87 -13.67
C LEU A 191 3.95 9.46 -14.04
N GLN A 192 4.63 8.44 -13.52
CA GLN A 192 4.30 7.03 -13.79
C GLN A 192 4.67 6.17 -12.58
N LEU A 193 3.71 5.43 -12.04
CA LEU A 193 3.96 4.48 -10.96
C LEU A 193 4.96 3.41 -11.44
N LYS A 194 6.04 3.23 -10.71
CA LYS A 194 7.10 2.28 -11.02
C LYS A 194 7.22 1.17 -10.00
N GLN A 195 7.09 1.52 -8.73
CA GLN A 195 7.28 0.56 -7.65
C GLN A 195 6.37 0.90 -6.48
N TRP A 196 6.09 -0.11 -5.68
CA TRP A 196 5.63 0.10 -4.32
C TRP A 196 6.38 -0.79 -3.35
N PHE A 197 6.38 -0.36 -2.11
CA PHE A 197 7.04 -1.04 -1.01
C PHE A 197 6.03 -1.23 0.11
N LEU A 198 5.96 -2.42 0.63
CA LEU A 198 5.23 -2.76 1.83
C LEU A 198 6.25 -3.06 2.92
N LYS A 199 6.05 -2.50 4.09
CA LYS A 199 6.86 -2.82 5.28
C LYS A 199 5.92 -3.05 6.44
N ASP A 200 6.14 -4.14 7.18
CA ASP A 200 5.34 -4.49 8.33
C ASP A 200 5.92 -4.00 9.67
N ALA A 201 5.15 -4.19 10.76
CA ALA A 201 5.57 -3.85 12.10
C ALA A 201 6.83 -4.60 12.57
N THR A 202 7.14 -5.75 11.98
CA THR A 202 8.33 -6.56 12.31
C THR A 202 9.58 -6.12 11.55
N GLY A 203 9.41 -5.24 10.54
CA GLY A 203 10.46 -4.79 9.65
C GLY A 203 10.61 -5.64 8.38
N THR A 204 9.81 -6.70 8.21
CA THR A 204 9.73 -7.45 6.96
C THR A 204 9.24 -6.52 5.85
N SER A 205 9.89 -6.55 4.71
CA SER A 205 9.51 -5.67 3.60
C SER A 205 9.45 -6.42 2.27
N VAL A 206 8.55 -5.95 1.43
CA VAL A 206 8.37 -6.43 0.06
C VAL A 206 8.40 -5.24 -0.88
N LYS A 207 9.21 -5.35 -1.93
CA LYS A 207 9.27 -4.40 -3.03
C LYS A 207 8.67 -5.02 -4.28
N ILE A 208 7.70 -4.35 -4.87
CA ILE A 208 7.11 -4.71 -6.16
C ILE A 208 7.52 -3.67 -7.21
N SER A 209 8.13 -4.13 -8.31
CA SER A 209 8.52 -3.29 -9.45
C SER A 209 7.67 -3.64 -10.65
N LEU A 210 7.00 -2.64 -11.22
CA LEU A 210 6.16 -2.78 -12.41
C LEU A 210 6.99 -2.71 -13.68
N LEU A 211 6.70 -3.61 -14.61
CA LEU A 211 7.34 -3.71 -15.93
C LEU A 211 6.26 -3.66 -17.01
N ASP A 212 6.56 -3.02 -18.13
CA ASP A 212 5.70 -3.02 -19.32
C ASP A 212 4.24 -2.66 -19.01
N VAL A 213 4.07 -1.52 -18.32
CA VAL A 213 2.76 -1.03 -17.88
C VAL A 213 1.91 -0.65 -19.09
N GLU A 214 0.81 -1.36 -19.29
CA GLU A 214 -0.23 -1.07 -20.27
C GLU A 214 -1.47 -0.50 -19.56
N ARG A 215 -2.16 0.46 -20.19
CA ARG A 215 -3.35 1.13 -19.65
C ARG A 215 -4.44 1.18 -20.71
N GLU A 216 -5.67 1.47 -20.28
CA GLU A 216 -6.83 1.63 -21.18
C GLU A 216 -7.14 0.37 -21.98
N LEU A 217 -7.02 -0.79 -21.30
CA LEU A 217 -7.26 -2.12 -21.87
C LEU A 217 -8.70 -2.58 -21.63
N GLU A 218 -9.21 -3.41 -22.52
CA GLU A 218 -10.42 -4.19 -22.26
C GLU A 218 -10.04 -5.46 -21.49
N LEU A 219 -10.41 -5.53 -20.20
CA LEU A 219 -10.19 -6.68 -19.33
C LEU A 219 -11.51 -7.38 -19.07
N LYS A 220 -11.54 -8.70 -19.34
CA LYS A 220 -12.73 -9.52 -19.14
C LYS A 220 -13.06 -9.69 -17.66
N ASP A 221 -14.33 -9.75 -17.33
CA ASP A 221 -14.81 -9.88 -15.95
C ASP A 221 -14.41 -11.21 -15.30
N ASP A 222 -14.26 -12.28 -16.09
CA ASP A 222 -13.85 -13.60 -15.62
C ASP A 222 -12.42 -13.63 -15.04
N LEU A 223 -11.56 -12.69 -15.42
CA LEU A 223 -10.23 -12.50 -14.81
C LEU A 223 -10.34 -12.24 -13.29
N PHE A 224 -11.42 -11.64 -12.84
CA PHE A 224 -11.59 -11.20 -11.45
C PHE A 224 -12.53 -12.10 -10.65
N THR A 225 -12.62 -13.37 -11.07
CA THR A 225 -13.43 -14.38 -10.38
C THR A 225 -12.57 -15.56 -9.95
N VAL A 226 -12.90 -16.14 -8.80
CA VAL A 226 -12.33 -17.39 -8.30
C VAL A 226 -13.49 -18.33 -8.03
N ASP A 227 -13.39 -19.56 -8.52
CA ASP A 227 -14.40 -20.60 -8.20
C ASP A 227 -14.25 -20.99 -6.71
N PRO A 228 -15.27 -20.80 -5.86
CA PRO A 228 -15.19 -21.16 -4.45
C PRO A 228 -15.06 -22.67 -4.21
N PHE A 229 -15.44 -23.51 -5.20
CA PHE A 229 -15.33 -24.97 -5.15
C PHE A 229 -14.12 -25.50 -5.91
N LEU A 230 -13.11 -24.67 -6.11
CA LEU A 230 -11.96 -24.96 -6.95
C LEU A 230 -11.26 -26.26 -6.55
N PHE A 231 -10.98 -26.47 -5.27
CA PHE A 231 -10.28 -27.65 -4.79
C PHE A 231 -11.15 -28.89 -4.68
N GLU A 232 -12.46 -28.74 -4.46
CA GLU A 232 -13.40 -29.86 -4.49
C GLU A 232 -13.48 -30.49 -5.88
N LYS A 233 -13.58 -29.65 -6.92
CA LYS A 233 -13.64 -30.10 -8.32
C LYS A 233 -12.34 -30.76 -8.82
N ILE A 234 -11.20 -30.46 -8.21
CA ILE A 234 -9.92 -31.09 -8.56
C ILE A 234 -9.84 -32.50 -7.97
N LYS A 235 -10.41 -32.74 -6.77
CA LYS A 235 -10.42 -34.04 -6.10
C LYS A 235 -11.35 -35.07 -6.77
N ASP A 236 -12.35 -34.60 -7.51
CA ASP A 236 -13.33 -35.43 -8.20
C ASP A 236 -12.91 -35.85 -9.63
N LYS A 237 -11.69 -35.47 -10.07
CA LYS A 237 -11.10 -35.85 -11.37
C LYS A 237 -9.95 -36.84 -11.21
#